data_de120affcd5521fbbf992fc647d6a4ab
#
_entry.id   de120affcd5521fbbf992fc647d6a4ab
#
_cell.length_a   1.000
_cell.length_b   1.000
_cell.length_c   1.000
_cell.angle_alpha   90.00
_cell.angle_beta   90.00
_cell.angle_gamma   90.00
#
_symmetry.space_group_name_H-M   'P 1'
#
loop_
_entity.id
_entity.type
_entity.pdbx_description
1 polymer ?
#
loop_
_entity_poly.entity_id
_entity_poly.type
_entity_poly.pdbx_seq_one_letter_code
_entity_poly.pdbx_strand_id
1 'polypeptide(L)'
;MNKLKLAIAAMAMLTIQSAHAGGILTNTNQSIQFLRNPARDAAIGIDGVYFNPAGVAFLSEGLHLSLNLQNATQTRSVTGIFAPFVFGAKNESTTKTFKGEANAPVLPTIQAAYNKDNWSFQFGFGILGGGGKCIFKNGLPSFESTVAMLPLLSQNLDAVTNKLGLGSLGLPAVDSYDMDTYMRGRQYYFGFTFGAAYKFNEHWSAYGGLRMLYGNSNYYGYVSNIKARFAGSNEYVNASETFLGQSSQAYEAVGRYTAAAQYAAQKGDMEAAQLAQA
;
A
#
# COMPACT_ATOMS: atom_id res chain seq x y z
N MET A 1 -17.61 -5.68 -50.32
CA MET A 1 -16.97 -5.90 -49.02
C MET A 1 -17.69 -7.08 -48.35
N ASN A 2 -17.00 -8.18 -48.07
CA ASN A 2 -17.65 -9.40 -47.57
C ASN A 2 -18.33 -9.14 -46.22
N LYS A 3 -19.62 -9.48 -46.07
CA LYS A 3 -20.40 -9.33 -44.82
C LYS A 3 -19.70 -9.96 -43.62
N LEU A 4 -18.90 -11.01 -43.84
CA LEU A 4 -18.07 -11.66 -42.82
C LEU A 4 -16.95 -10.74 -42.30
N LYS A 5 -16.28 -9.97 -43.16
CA LYS A 5 -15.21 -8.99 -42.75
C LYS A 5 -15.80 -7.85 -41.96
N LEU A 6 -17.00 -7.40 -42.29
CA LEU A 6 -17.71 -6.37 -41.52
C LEU A 6 -18.17 -6.87 -40.15
N ALA A 7 -18.63 -8.11 -40.08
CA ALA A 7 -19.03 -8.75 -38.82
C ALA A 7 -17.81 -8.96 -37.89
N ILE A 8 -16.66 -9.39 -38.42
CA ILE A 8 -15.42 -9.54 -37.64
C ILE A 8 -14.93 -8.19 -37.14
N ALA A 9 -14.98 -7.13 -37.98
CA ALA A 9 -14.60 -5.78 -37.56
C ALA A 9 -15.55 -5.22 -36.48
N ALA A 10 -16.88 -5.47 -36.62
CA ALA A 10 -17.86 -5.05 -35.62
C ALA A 10 -17.70 -5.84 -34.30
N MET A 11 -17.39 -7.13 -34.35
CA MET A 11 -17.13 -7.96 -33.18
C MET A 11 -15.83 -7.53 -32.46
N ALA A 12 -14.78 -7.19 -33.23
CA ALA A 12 -13.55 -6.64 -32.68
C ALA A 12 -13.77 -5.27 -32.00
N MET A 13 -14.68 -4.42 -32.48
CA MET A 13 -15.05 -3.17 -31.84
C MET A 13 -15.88 -3.36 -30.56
N LEU A 14 -16.68 -4.42 -30.46
CA LEU A 14 -17.48 -4.73 -29.28
C LEU A 14 -16.66 -5.30 -28.13
N THR A 15 -15.49 -5.90 -28.40
CA THR A 15 -14.58 -6.42 -27.37
C THR A 15 -13.67 -5.35 -26.74
N ILE A 16 -13.73 -4.10 -27.21
CA ILE A 16 -12.96 -2.97 -26.65
C ILE A 16 -13.63 -2.39 -25.38
N GLN A 17 -14.82 -2.88 -25.03
CA GLN A 17 -15.50 -2.39 -23.83
C GLN A 17 -14.93 -3.00 -22.55
N SER A 18 -14.40 -2.09 -21.73
CA SER A 18 -14.14 -2.25 -20.30
C SER A 18 -12.93 -3.07 -19.87
N ALA A 19 -11.74 -2.73 -20.36
CA ALA A 19 -10.57 -2.90 -19.51
C ALA A 19 -10.53 -1.73 -18.50
N HIS A 20 -11.37 -1.74 -17.48
CA HIS A 20 -11.24 -0.87 -16.32
C HIS A 20 -10.09 -1.36 -15.45
N ALA A 21 -8.86 -1.10 -15.87
CA ALA A 21 -7.68 -1.23 -15.04
C ALA A 21 -7.62 0.01 -14.12
N GLY A 22 -8.41 0.00 -13.05
CA GLY A 22 -8.32 1.02 -12.01
C GLY A 22 -7.06 0.82 -11.17
N GLY A 23 -6.42 1.92 -10.77
CA GLY A 23 -5.50 1.93 -9.64
C GLY A 23 -4.01 1.79 -9.90
N ILE A 24 -3.52 1.73 -11.12
CA ILE A 24 -2.08 1.84 -11.40
C ILE A 24 -1.72 3.32 -11.54
N LEU A 25 -0.81 3.80 -10.68
CA LEU A 25 -0.17 5.09 -10.88
C LEU A 25 0.66 5.02 -12.16
N THR A 26 0.22 5.74 -13.19
CA THR A 26 0.92 5.81 -14.46
C THR A 26 2.02 6.86 -14.43
N ASN A 27 3.20 6.50 -14.93
CA ASN A 27 4.31 7.42 -15.15
C ASN A 27 4.28 7.85 -16.62
N THR A 28 3.94 9.11 -16.87
CA THR A 28 3.95 9.70 -18.20
C THR A 28 5.30 10.31 -18.55
N ASN A 29 6.13 10.54 -17.54
CA ASN A 29 7.45 11.15 -17.68
C ASN A 29 8.47 10.15 -18.23
N GLN A 30 8.40 9.88 -19.55
CA GLN A 30 9.20 8.85 -20.20
C GLN A 30 10.38 9.42 -20.99
N SER A 31 10.50 10.74 -21.12
CA SER A 31 11.57 11.38 -21.90
C SER A 31 11.91 12.77 -21.39
N ILE A 32 13.12 13.25 -21.72
CA ILE A 32 13.54 14.62 -21.43
C ILE A 32 12.69 15.64 -22.19
N GLN A 33 12.15 15.28 -23.35
CA GLN A 33 11.26 16.12 -24.15
C GLN A 33 9.96 16.40 -23.37
N PHE A 34 9.40 15.38 -22.70
CA PHE A 34 8.22 15.56 -21.86
C PHE A 34 8.50 16.49 -20.67
N LEU A 35 9.68 16.37 -20.04
CA LEU A 35 10.05 17.27 -18.93
C LEU A 35 10.15 18.73 -19.35
N ARG A 36 10.59 18.99 -20.58
CA ARG A 36 10.70 20.34 -21.14
C ARG A 36 9.36 20.91 -21.57
N ASN A 37 8.52 20.06 -22.15
CA ASN A 37 7.17 20.42 -22.60
C ASN A 37 6.27 19.19 -22.55
N PRO A 38 5.36 19.10 -21.55
CA PRO A 38 4.47 17.95 -21.38
C PRO A 38 3.37 17.83 -22.44
N ALA A 39 3.11 18.87 -23.24
CA ALA A 39 2.18 18.81 -24.36
C ALA A 39 2.84 18.09 -25.56
N ARG A 40 2.84 16.73 -25.50
CA ARG A 40 3.52 15.88 -26.48
C ARG A 40 2.60 15.19 -27.48
N ASP A 41 1.30 15.30 -27.32
CA ASP A 41 0.31 14.52 -28.08
C ASP A 41 0.39 14.76 -29.61
N ALA A 42 0.70 15.99 -30.01
CA ALA A 42 0.86 16.38 -31.42
C ALA A 42 2.32 16.53 -31.83
N ALA A 43 3.29 16.32 -30.92
CA ALA A 43 4.69 16.46 -31.27
C ALA A 43 5.18 15.27 -32.11
N ILE A 44 5.88 15.56 -33.18
CA ILE A 44 6.55 14.57 -34.03
C ILE A 44 8.00 14.47 -33.58
N GLY A 45 8.36 13.35 -32.99
CA GLY A 45 9.69 13.06 -32.46
C GLY A 45 9.80 11.60 -32.05
N ILE A 46 11.01 11.13 -31.68
CA ILE A 46 11.22 9.73 -31.28
C ILE A 46 10.48 9.40 -29.99
N ASP A 47 10.23 10.36 -29.12
CA ASP A 47 9.40 10.19 -27.93
C ASP A 47 7.93 9.92 -28.27
N GLY A 48 7.52 10.16 -29.51
CA GLY A 48 6.23 9.76 -30.06
C GLY A 48 5.96 8.26 -29.96
N VAL A 49 6.97 7.40 -29.89
CA VAL A 49 6.80 5.96 -29.63
C VAL A 49 5.93 5.71 -28.39
N TYR A 50 5.96 6.62 -27.41
CA TYR A 50 5.10 6.56 -26.24
C TYR A 50 3.85 7.45 -26.35
N PHE A 51 4.00 8.70 -26.84
CA PHE A 51 2.95 9.72 -26.78
C PHE A 51 2.11 9.82 -28.04
N ASN A 52 2.75 9.69 -29.23
CA ASN A 52 2.11 9.84 -30.53
C ASN A 52 2.73 8.86 -31.55
N PRO A 53 2.50 7.54 -31.39
CA PRO A 53 3.21 6.56 -32.21
C PRO A 53 2.84 6.62 -33.70
N ALA A 54 1.64 7.10 -34.04
CA ALA A 54 1.30 7.34 -35.46
C ALA A 54 2.15 8.46 -36.07
N GLY A 55 2.45 9.51 -35.27
CA GLY A 55 3.29 10.64 -35.69
C GLY A 55 4.73 10.27 -35.97
N VAL A 56 5.25 9.19 -35.39
CA VAL A 56 6.64 8.73 -35.63
C VAL A 56 6.86 8.31 -37.06
N ALA A 57 5.82 7.93 -37.82
CA ALA A 57 5.92 7.62 -39.24
C ALA A 57 6.29 8.83 -40.12
N PHE A 58 6.19 10.05 -39.59
CA PHE A 58 6.58 11.28 -40.28
C PHE A 58 8.05 11.71 -40.01
N LEU A 59 8.78 10.97 -39.17
CA LEU A 59 10.24 11.17 -39.05
C LEU A 59 10.95 10.74 -40.36
N SER A 60 12.19 11.20 -40.53
CA SER A 60 13.02 10.81 -41.68
C SER A 60 13.20 9.29 -41.75
N GLU A 61 13.59 8.81 -42.92
CA GLU A 61 13.96 7.41 -43.07
C GLU A 61 15.19 7.05 -42.23
N GLY A 62 15.26 5.79 -41.81
CA GLY A 62 16.36 5.24 -41.03
C GLY A 62 16.01 4.88 -39.60
N LEU A 63 17.06 4.65 -38.84
CA LEU A 63 16.96 4.26 -37.41
C LEU A 63 16.97 5.50 -36.53
N HIS A 64 15.94 5.59 -35.66
CA HIS A 64 15.84 6.59 -34.61
C HIS A 64 15.94 5.89 -33.28
N LEU A 65 16.76 6.39 -32.36
CA LEU A 65 16.99 5.83 -31.05
C LEU A 65 17.03 6.93 -29.98
N SER A 66 16.37 6.71 -28.89
CA SER A 66 16.43 7.56 -27.70
C SER A 66 16.62 6.70 -26.46
N LEU A 67 17.58 7.06 -25.63
CA LEU A 67 17.82 6.52 -24.31
C LEU A 67 17.70 7.66 -23.29
N ASN A 68 16.84 7.51 -22.32
CA ASN A 68 16.71 8.47 -21.22
C ASN A 68 16.95 7.76 -19.89
N LEU A 69 17.69 8.41 -19.02
CA LEU A 69 17.94 7.97 -17.65
C LEU A 69 17.50 9.08 -16.71
N GLN A 70 16.64 8.75 -15.76
CA GLN A 70 16.14 9.71 -14.79
C GLN A 70 16.44 9.23 -13.38
N ASN A 71 16.66 10.19 -12.48
CA ASN A 71 16.68 9.98 -11.04
C ASN A 71 15.46 10.70 -10.46
N ALA A 72 14.68 9.99 -9.63
CA ALA A 72 13.53 10.58 -8.97
C ALA A 72 13.62 10.35 -7.47
N THR A 73 13.56 11.44 -6.71
CA THR A 73 13.49 11.42 -5.25
C THR A 73 12.25 12.19 -4.81
N GLN A 74 11.50 11.63 -3.89
CA GLN A 74 10.29 12.24 -3.38
C GLN A 74 10.13 11.99 -1.88
N THR A 75 9.75 13.01 -1.13
CA THR A 75 9.28 12.87 0.25
C THR A 75 7.75 12.81 0.25
N ARG A 76 7.19 11.85 0.97
CA ARG A 76 5.75 11.71 1.19
C ARG A 76 5.44 11.90 2.66
N SER A 77 4.47 12.75 2.97
CA SER A 77 4.00 12.98 4.33
C SER A 77 2.56 12.46 4.44
N VAL A 78 2.32 11.61 5.43
CA VAL A 78 0.99 11.11 5.76
C VAL A 78 0.65 11.62 7.15
N THR A 79 -0.36 12.47 7.26
CA THR A 79 -0.82 13.01 8.53
C THR A 79 -2.08 12.27 8.96
N GLY A 80 -2.03 11.67 10.14
CA GLY A 80 -3.18 11.04 10.81
C GLY A 80 -3.64 11.89 11.98
N ILE A 81 -4.96 12.00 12.14
CA ILE A 81 -5.61 12.62 13.28
C ILE A 81 -6.39 11.54 13.99
N PHE A 82 -5.99 11.23 15.23
CA PHE A 82 -6.64 10.21 16.03
C PHE A 82 -6.45 10.51 17.51
N ALA A 83 -7.56 10.68 18.24
CA ALA A 83 -7.51 11.10 19.64
C ALA A 83 -6.57 10.25 20.51
N PRO A 84 -6.55 8.91 20.43
CA PRO A 84 -5.67 8.08 21.24
C PRO A 84 -4.16 8.24 20.97
N PHE A 85 -3.74 8.93 19.92
CA PHE A 85 -2.31 9.21 19.70
C PHE A 85 -1.69 10.03 20.82
N VAL A 86 -2.51 10.75 21.60
CA VAL A 86 -2.06 11.52 22.76
C VAL A 86 -1.37 10.66 23.83
N PHE A 87 -1.68 9.36 23.89
CA PHE A 87 -1.08 8.42 24.84
C PHE A 87 0.29 7.88 24.40
N GLY A 88 0.78 8.27 23.24
CA GLY A 88 2.08 7.78 22.72
C GLY A 88 3.27 8.41 23.46
N ALA A 89 4.21 7.58 23.89
CA ALA A 89 5.41 7.97 24.65
C ALA A 89 6.30 9.03 23.95
N LYS A 90 6.37 8.97 22.62
CA LYS A 90 7.28 9.82 21.82
C LYS A 90 6.66 11.16 21.41
N ASN A 91 5.35 11.27 21.43
CA ASN A 91 4.66 12.47 21.00
C ASN A 91 3.20 12.47 21.47
N GLU A 92 2.91 13.27 22.47
CA GLU A 92 1.58 13.42 23.09
C GLU A 92 0.68 14.35 22.26
N SER A 93 0.45 14.01 21.00
CA SER A 93 -0.38 14.78 20.09
C SER A 93 -1.42 13.91 19.42
N THR A 94 -2.64 14.41 19.29
CA THR A 94 -3.70 13.74 18.51
C THR A 94 -3.42 13.76 17.01
N THR A 95 -2.52 14.62 16.55
CA THR A 95 -2.13 14.75 15.15
C THR A 95 -0.67 14.38 14.97
N LYS A 96 -0.41 13.34 14.19
CA LYS A 96 0.96 12.86 13.90
C LYS A 96 1.22 12.81 12.42
N THR A 97 2.44 13.19 12.02
CA THR A 97 2.90 13.17 10.63
C THR A 97 4.02 12.15 10.47
N PHE A 98 3.81 11.21 9.56
CA PHE A 98 4.72 10.14 9.19
C PHE A 98 5.37 10.50 7.86
N LYS A 99 6.70 10.57 7.83
CA LYS A 99 7.46 10.92 6.63
C LYS A 99 8.01 9.67 5.97
N GLY A 100 7.71 9.52 4.68
CA GLY A 100 8.23 8.47 3.81
C GLY A 100 9.17 9.06 2.77
N GLU A 101 10.29 8.39 2.55
CA GLU A 101 11.26 8.73 1.52
C GLU A 101 11.14 7.73 0.38
N ALA A 102 10.83 8.23 -0.80
CA ALA A 102 10.79 7.45 -2.03
C ALA A 102 11.98 7.81 -2.91
N ASN A 103 12.73 6.80 -3.32
CA ASN A 103 13.90 6.97 -4.18
C ASN A 103 13.87 5.93 -5.31
N ALA A 104 14.00 6.42 -6.54
CA ALA A 104 14.21 5.65 -7.75
C ALA A 104 15.49 6.17 -8.42
N PRO A 105 16.66 5.60 -8.11
CA PRO A 105 17.94 6.16 -8.53
C PRO A 105 18.13 6.12 -10.04
N VAL A 106 17.53 5.16 -10.73
CA VAL A 106 17.58 5.03 -12.18
C VAL A 106 16.23 4.60 -12.73
N LEU A 107 15.64 5.44 -13.56
CA LEU A 107 14.44 5.15 -14.34
C LEU A 107 14.80 5.17 -15.80
N PRO A 108 15.12 4.02 -16.41
CA PRO A 108 15.51 3.97 -17.82
C PRO A 108 14.28 3.97 -18.72
N THR A 109 14.38 4.66 -19.85
CA THR A 109 13.47 4.52 -20.97
C THR A 109 14.22 4.39 -22.28
N ILE A 110 13.74 3.52 -23.15
CA ILE A 110 14.28 3.30 -24.50
C ILE A 110 13.15 3.50 -25.48
N GLN A 111 13.41 4.26 -26.51
CA GLN A 111 12.49 4.47 -27.63
C GLN A 111 13.28 4.27 -28.91
N ALA A 112 12.79 3.38 -29.76
CA ALA A 112 13.41 3.07 -31.03
C ALA A 112 12.35 3.04 -32.13
N ALA A 113 12.69 3.53 -33.28
CA ALA A 113 11.86 3.43 -34.47
C ALA A 113 12.77 3.24 -35.72
N TYR A 114 12.31 2.38 -36.61
CA TYR A 114 12.92 2.21 -37.91
C TYR A 114 11.91 2.58 -38.99
N ASN A 115 12.18 3.67 -39.68
CA ASN A 115 11.33 4.19 -40.75
C ASN A 115 11.90 3.82 -42.11
N LYS A 116 11.05 3.19 -42.92
CA LYS A 116 11.37 2.84 -44.30
C LYS A 116 10.11 2.98 -45.16
N ASP A 117 10.22 3.75 -46.23
CA ASP A 117 9.12 4.09 -47.14
C ASP A 117 7.93 4.68 -46.31
N ASN A 118 6.78 4.05 -46.36
CA ASN A 118 5.59 4.47 -45.60
C ASN A 118 5.45 3.77 -44.24
N TRP A 119 6.37 2.90 -43.81
CA TRP A 119 6.30 2.13 -42.60
C TRP A 119 7.23 2.67 -41.53
N SER A 120 6.76 2.61 -40.29
CA SER A 120 7.54 2.86 -39.09
C SER A 120 7.35 1.70 -38.11
N PHE A 121 8.42 0.93 -37.85
CA PHE A 121 8.43 -0.15 -36.84
C PHE A 121 9.00 0.41 -35.55
N GLN A 122 8.27 0.22 -34.45
CA GLN A 122 8.53 0.92 -33.21
C GLN A 122 8.68 -0.03 -32.03
N PHE A 123 9.61 0.31 -31.15
CA PHE A 123 9.83 -0.32 -29.87
C PHE A 123 9.95 0.72 -28.77
N GLY A 124 9.27 0.49 -27.65
CA GLY A 124 9.35 1.30 -26.45
C GLY A 124 9.55 0.45 -25.22
N PHE A 125 10.44 0.86 -24.33
CA PHE A 125 10.61 0.31 -23.00
C PHE A 125 10.66 1.43 -21.98
N GLY A 126 10.02 1.22 -20.81
CA GLY A 126 10.09 2.17 -19.71
C GLY A 126 9.39 1.66 -18.46
N ILE A 127 9.56 2.40 -17.36
CA ILE A 127 8.82 2.16 -16.12
C ILE A 127 7.53 2.97 -16.20
N LEU A 128 6.47 2.34 -16.71
CA LEU A 128 5.21 2.99 -17.04
C LEU A 128 4.30 3.21 -15.83
N GLY A 129 4.64 2.69 -14.68
CA GLY A 129 3.83 2.85 -13.48
C GLY A 129 4.55 2.47 -12.21
N GLY A 130 3.89 2.78 -11.09
CA GLY A 130 4.40 2.53 -9.76
C GLY A 130 5.07 3.75 -9.13
N GLY A 131 5.33 3.66 -7.83
CA GLY A 131 5.86 4.75 -7.01
C GLY A 131 7.32 4.58 -6.60
N GLY A 132 8.04 3.64 -7.20
CA GLY A 132 9.39 3.31 -6.76
C GLY A 132 9.41 2.60 -5.40
N LYS A 133 10.49 2.76 -4.65
CA LYS A 133 10.65 2.25 -3.28
C LYS A 133 10.42 3.40 -2.31
N CYS A 134 9.40 3.29 -1.45
CA CYS A 134 9.11 4.26 -0.40
C CYS A 134 9.31 3.60 0.98
N ILE A 135 9.99 4.30 1.89
CA ILE A 135 10.30 3.81 3.23
C ILE A 135 9.75 4.82 4.24
N PHE A 136 8.90 4.34 5.14
CA PHE A 136 8.44 5.05 6.33
C PHE A 136 9.11 4.41 7.55
N LYS A 137 10.14 5.06 8.07
CA LYS A 137 10.94 4.53 9.20
C LYS A 137 10.14 4.43 10.49
N ASN A 138 9.14 5.28 10.64
CA ASN A 138 8.26 5.31 11.81
C ASN A 138 6.85 4.74 11.49
N GLY A 139 6.74 3.90 10.45
CA GLY A 139 5.48 3.29 10.04
C GLY A 139 4.48 4.28 9.46
N LEU A 140 3.20 3.97 9.67
CA LEU A 140 2.06 4.73 9.17
C LEU A 140 1.03 4.94 10.29
N PRO A 141 0.12 5.94 10.16
CA PRO A 141 -0.95 6.15 11.14
C PRO A 141 -1.77 4.90 11.42
N SER A 142 -2.03 4.07 10.40
CA SER A 142 -2.80 2.83 10.54
C SER A 142 -2.10 1.77 11.41
N PHE A 143 -0.79 1.77 11.49
CA PHE A 143 -0.04 0.86 12.36
C PHE A 143 -0.13 1.33 13.82
N GLU A 144 0.11 2.62 14.04
CA GLU A 144 0.08 3.21 15.37
C GLU A 144 -1.34 3.24 15.96
N SER A 145 -2.36 3.51 15.16
CA SER A 145 -3.74 3.61 15.65
C SER A 145 -4.23 2.35 16.35
N THR A 146 -3.78 1.18 15.93
CA THR A 146 -4.14 -0.09 16.56
C THR A 146 -3.57 -0.19 17.98
N VAL A 147 -2.30 0.17 18.18
CA VAL A 147 -1.64 0.14 19.49
C VAL A 147 -2.12 1.28 20.39
N ALA A 148 -2.40 2.44 19.80
CA ALA A 148 -2.91 3.61 20.50
C ALA A 148 -4.27 3.37 21.22
N MET A 149 -4.98 2.32 20.86
CA MET A 149 -6.23 1.92 21.53
C MET A 149 -6.00 1.24 22.89
N LEU A 150 -4.79 0.76 23.19
CA LEU A 150 -4.50 0.03 24.43
C LEU A 150 -4.95 0.77 25.71
N PRO A 151 -4.67 2.08 25.90
CA PRO A 151 -5.14 2.80 27.06
C PRO A 151 -6.66 2.81 27.20
N LEU A 152 -7.39 3.05 26.12
CA LEU A 152 -8.85 3.07 26.15
C LEU A 152 -9.45 1.68 26.39
N LEU A 153 -8.85 0.64 25.79
CA LEU A 153 -9.32 -0.73 25.98
C LEU A 153 -9.12 -1.19 27.44
N SER A 154 -7.97 -0.88 28.06
CA SER A 154 -7.70 -1.25 29.45
C SER A 154 -8.65 -0.55 30.43
N GLN A 155 -8.94 0.73 30.24
CA GLN A 155 -9.90 1.47 31.07
C GLN A 155 -11.34 0.95 30.91
N ASN A 156 -11.75 0.61 29.70
CA ASN A 156 -13.09 0.08 29.45
C ASN A 156 -13.27 -1.33 29.95
N LEU A 157 -12.21 -2.14 30.03
CA LEU A 157 -12.28 -3.51 30.48
C LEU A 157 -12.75 -3.59 31.94
N ASP A 158 -12.16 -2.80 32.84
CA ASP A 158 -12.60 -2.71 34.24
C ASP A 158 -14.04 -2.22 34.39
N ALA A 159 -14.46 -1.26 33.55
CA ALA A 159 -15.83 -0.78 33.57
C ALA A 159 -16.84 -1.85 33.11
N VAL A 160 -16.46 -2.69 32.14
CA VAL A 160 -17.30 -3.79 31.66
C VAL A 160 -17.40 -4.91 32.69
N THR A 161 -16.28 -5.33 33.29
CA THR A 161 -16.26 -6.41 34.29
C THR A 161 -17.02 -6.01 35.53
N ASN A 162 -16.92 -4.78 35.99
CA ASN A 162 -17.71 -4.26 37.09
C ASN A 162 -19.23 -4.28 36.82
N LYS A 163 -19.64 -3.91 35.59
CA LYS A 163 -21.06 -3.97 35.17
C LYS A 163 -21.61 -5.41 35.10
N LEU A 164 -20.74 -6.36 34.77
CA LEU A 164 -21.11 -7.78 34.73
C LEU A 164 -21.10 -8.46 36.10
N GLY A 165 -20.82 -7.73 37.18
CA GLY A 165 -20.73 -8.28 38.54
C GLY A 165 -19.48 -9.15 38.78
N LEU A 166 -18.52 -9.15 37.83
CA LEU A 166 -17.28 -9.92 37.95
C LEU A 166 -16.22 -9.22 38.79
N GLY A 167 -16.52 -8.01 39.31
CA GLY A 167 -15.55 -7.19 40.03
C GLY A 167 -14.46 -6.60 39.13
N SER A 168 -13.52 -5.89 39.74
CA SER A 168 -12.32 -5.45 39.05
C SER A 168 -11.39 -6.64 38.81
N LEU A 169 -10.89 -6.80 37.57
CA LEU A 169 -9.87 -7.80 37.28
C LEU A 169 -8.51 -7.45 37.90
N GLY A 170 -8.44 -6.32 38.62
CA GLY A 170 -7.17 -5.83 39.20
C GLY A 170 -6.10 -5.49 38.20
N LEU A 171 -6.49 -5.31 36.93
CA LEU A 171 -5.58 -4.91 35.86
C LEU A 171 -5.34 -3.40 35.98
N PRO A 172 -4.10 -2.96 36.19
CA PRO A 172 -3.82 -1.54 36.21
C PRO A 172 -4.11 -0.93 34.86
N ALA A 173 -4.76 0.24 34.85
CA ALA A 173 -5.03 0.95 33.59
C ALA A 173 -3.73 1.30 32.87
N VAL A 174 -3.71 1.15 31.56
CA VAL A 174 -2.63 1.64 30.72
C VAL A 174 -2.80 3.15 30.55
N ASP A 175 -1.77 3.92 30.80
CA ASP A 175 -1.77 5.39 30.63
C ASP A 175 -0.96 5.85 29.43
N SER A 176 -0.01 5.02 28.95
CA SER A 176 0.80 5.32 27.78
C SER A 176 1.30 4.07 27.08
N TYR A 177 1.65 4.21 25.80
CA TYR A 177 2.22 3.14 24.99
C TYR A 177 3.49 3.60 24.26
N ASP A 178 4.38 2.66 23.98
CA ASP A 178 5.51 2.80 23.06
C ASP A 178 5.58 1.60 22.13
N MET A 179 6.14 1.81 20.94
CA MET A 179 6.29 0.75 19.95
C MET A 179 7.31 1.11 18.89
N ASP A 180 7.78 0.11 18.18
CA ASP A 180 8.56 0.25 16.97
C ASP A 180 7.72 -0.13 15.76
N THR A 181 7.76 0.74 14.74
CA THR A 181 7.04 0.52 13.50
C THR A 181 7.93 0.82 12.30
N TYR A 182 7.70 0.11 11.23
CA TYR A 182 8.39 0.28 9.97
C TYR A 182 7.50 -0.13 8.82
N MET A 183 7.56 0.61 7.70
CA MET A 183 6.88 0.23 6.47
C MET A 183 7.75 0.55 5.27
N ARG A 184 7.85 -0.40 4.37
CA ARG A 184 8.50 -0.26 3.06
C ARG A 184 7.56 -0.78 1.98
N GLY A 185 7.27 0.05 0.99
CA GLY A 185 6.59 -0.34 -0.23
C GLY A 185 7.50 -0.18 -1.43
N ARG A 186 7.49 -1.13 -2.35
CA ARG A 186 8.15 -1.03 -3.65
C ARG A 186 7.19 -1.53 -4.72
N GLN A 187 7.01 -0.73 -5.75
CA GLN A 187 6.13 -1.08 -6.86
C GLN A 187 6.70 -0.51 -8.16
N TYR A 188 6.89 -1.37 -9.15
CA TYR A 188 7.31 -1.02 -10.50
C TYR A 188 6.46 -1.76 -11.53
N TYR A 189 6.10 -1.06 -12.58
CA TYR A 189 5.48 -1.63 -13.77
C TYR A 189 6.36 -1.33 -14.98
N PHE A 190 7.05 -2.36 -15.44
CA PHE A 190 7.87 -2.30 -16.65
C PHE A 190 6.97 -2.49 -17.86
N GLY A 191 7.04 -1.58 -18.81
CA GLY A 191 6.25 -1.63 -20.02
C GLY A 191 7.13 -1.83 -21.26
N PHE A 192 6.71 -2.77 -22.08
CA PHE A 192 7.32 -3.03 -23.40
C PHE A 192 6.24 -2.78 -24.44
N THR A 193 6.52 -1.90 -25.37
CA THR A 193 5.60 -1.55 -26.47
C THR A 193 6.23 -1.94 -27.79
N PHE A 194 5.50 -2.63 -28.62
CA PHE A 194 5.86 -3.01 -29.97
C PHE A 194 4.74 -2.62 -30.92
N GLY A 195 5.06 -2.03 -32.03
CA GLY A 195 4.03 -1.70 -33.00
C GLY A 195 4.60 -1.19 -34.30
N ALA A 196 3.69 -0.93 -35.22
CA ALA A 196 4.01 -0.36 -36.50
C ALA A 196 3.01 0.75 -36.85
N ALA A 197 3.50 1.81 -37.46
CA ALA A 197 2.69 2.85 -38.06
C ALA A 197 2.83 2.80 -39.60
N TYR A 198 1.75 3.16 -40.25
CA TYR A 198 1.73 3.30 -41.70
C TYR A 198 1.26 4.70 -42.07
N LYS A 199 2.07 5.39 -42.86
CA LYS A 199 1.78 6.71 -43.43
C LYS A 199 1.02 6.56 -44.73
N PHE A 200 -0.24 6.98 -44.75
CA PHE A 200 -1.09 6.93 -45.95
C PHE A 200 -0.75 8.05 -46.97
N ASN A 201 -0.44 9.24 -46.41
CA ASN A 201 -0.06 10.44 -47.14
C ASN A 201 0.64 11.43 -46.17
N GLU A 202 0.88 12.64 -46.63
CA GLU A 202 1.57 13.69 -45.83
C GLU A 202 0.79 14.15 -44.59
N HIS A 203 -0.50 13.79 -44.44
CA HIS A 203 -1.37 14.26 -43.36
C HIS A 203 -1.91 13.15 -42.50
N TRP A 204 -1.94 11.91 -42.99
CA TRP A 204 -2.60 10.80 -42.30
C TRP A 204 -1.68 9.61 -42.12
N SER A 205 -1.67 9.13 -40.89
CA SER A 205 -1.02 7.88 -40.52
C SER A 205 -1.90 7.13 -39.51
N ALA A 206 -1.71 5.83 -39.41
CA ALA A 206 -2.32 5.01 -38.36
C ALA A 206 -1.26 4.14 -37.70
N TYR A 207 -1.47 3.81 -36.44
CA TYR A 207 -0.61 2.95 -35.65
C TYR A 207 -1.41 1.79 -35.09
N GLY A 208 -0.79 0.61 -35.08
CA GLY A 208 -1.25 -0.56 -34.39
C GLY A 208 -0.11 -1.21 -33.61
N GLY A 209 -0.38 -1.59 -32.35
CA GLY A 209 0.67 -2.17 -31.53
C GLY A 209 0.14 -2.85 -30.29
N LEU A 210 1.05 -3.52 -29.58
CA LEU A 210 0.80 -4.22 -28.34
C LEU A 210 1.69 -3.62 -27.24
N ARG A 211 1.14 -3.53 -26.04
CA ARG A 211 1.88 -3.16 -24.84
C ARG A 211 1.78 -4.26 -23.80
N MET A 212 2.93 -4.81 -23.43
CA MET A 212 3.06 -5.76 -22.34
C MET A 212 3.49 -5.03 -21.08
N LEU A 213 2.82 -5.28 -19.96
CA LEU A 213 3.17 -4.76 -18.64
C LEU A 213 3.63 -5.89 -17.74
N TYR A 214 4.79 -5.74 -17.15
CA TYR A 214 5.29 -6.63 -16.10
C TYR A 214 5.33 -5.89 -14.78
N GLY A 215 4.48 -6.29 -13.83
CA GLY A 215 4.39 -5.70 -12.50
C GLY A 215 5.24 -6.43 -11.47
N ASN A 216 5.99 -5.69 -10.67
CA ASN A 216 6.70 -6.19 -9.50
C ASN A 216 6.37 -5.32 -8.30
N SER A 217 5.75 -5.92 -7.28
CA SER A 217 5.37 -5.26 -6.04
C SER A 217 5.87 -6.03 -4.83
N ASN A 218 6.42 -5.32 -3.87
CA ASN A 218 6.85 -5.88 -2.60
C ASN A 218 6.53 -4.89 -1.48
N TYR A 219 5.73 -5.34 -0.52
CA TYR A 219 5.40 -4.57 0.67
C TYR A 219 5.85 -5.34 1.90
N TYR A 220 6.48 -4.61 2.80
CA TYR A 220 6.96 -5.14 4.07
C TYR A 220 6.73 -4.10 5.16
N GLY A 221 6.20 -4.54 6.28
CA GLY A 221 6.00 -3.69 7.44
C GLY A 221 5.86 -4.51 8.69
N TYR A 222 6.15 -3.89 9.82
CA TYR A 222 5.96 -4.50 11.11
C TYR A 222 5.56 -3.48 12.17
N VAL A 223 4.93 -3.98 13.20
CA VAL A 223 4.75 -3.37 14.51
C VAL A 223 5.39 -4.31 15.51
N SER A 224 6.33 -3.83 16.31
CA SER A 224 7.07 -4.65 17.28
C SER A 224 7.39 -3.85 18.54
N ASN A 225 7.95 -4.53 19.53
CA ASN A 225 8.34 -3.92 20.81
C ASN A 225 7.21 -3.09 21.43
N ILE A 226 5.98 -3.63 21.38
CA ILE A 226 4.83 -2.97 21.95
C ILE A 226 4.98 -2.97 23.48
N LYS A 227 5.09 -1.79 24.04
CA LYS A 227 5.22 -1.57 25.49
C LYS A 227 4.07 -0.74 26.00
N ALA A 228 3.65 -1.04 27.20
CA ALA A 228 2.64 -0.30 27.93
C ALA A 228 3.26 0.26 29.21
N ARG A 229 2.88 1.47 29.56
CA ARG A 229 3.10 2.04 30.89
C ARG A 229 1.78 2.01 31.63
N PHE A 230 1.79 1.41 32.80
CA PHE A 230 0.62 1.30 33.65
C PHE A 230 0.53 2.48 34.64
N ALA A 231 -0.69 2.87 34.99
CA ALA A 231 -0.94 3.94 35.94
C ALA A 231 -0.22 3.68 37.27
N GLY A 232 0.50 4.69 37.73
CA GLY A 232 1.34 4.60 38.94
C GLY A 232 2.75 4.04 38.73
N SER A 233 3.12 3.67 37.50
CA SER A 233 4.47 3.24 37.12
C SER A 233 5.13 4.26 36.20
N ASN A 234 6.45 4.38 36.28
CA ASN A 234 7.25 5.16 35.34
C ASN A 234 7.92 4.26 34.28
N GLU A 235 7.74 2.95 34.37
CA GLU A 235 8.42 1.99 33.49
C GLU A 235 7.51 1.50 32.37
N TYR A 236 8.08 1.35 31.18
CA TYR A 236 7.46 0.72 30.04
C TYR A 236 7.78 -0.77 30.04
N VAL A 237 6.77 -1.63 30.18
CA VAL A 237 6.90 -3.07 30.16
C VAL A 237 6.35 -3.66 28.86
N ASN A 238 6.79 -4.86 28.52
CA ASN A 238 6.26 -5.55 27.34
C ASN A 238 4.78 -5.84 27.51
N ALA A 239 3.96 -5.23 26.67
CA ALA A 239 2.51 -5.33 26.75
C ALA A 239 2.03 -6.78 26.57
N SER A 240 2.59 -7.51 25.61
CA SER A 240 2.21 -8.90 25.32
C SER A 240 2.48 -9.84 26.50
N GLU A 241 3.69 -9.78 27.06
CA GLU A 241 4.07 -10.63 28.20
C GLU A 241 3.22 -10.32 29.43
N THR A 242 2.97 -9.04 29.69
CA THR A 242 2.16 -8.64 30.84
C THR A 242 0.71 -9.10 30.71
N PHE A 243 0.06 -8.87 29.57
CA PHE A 243 -1.33 -9.29 29.38
C PHE A 243 -1.49 -10.81 29.30
N LEU A 244 -0.55 -11.54 28.69
CA LEU A 244 -0.56 -12.99 28.64
C LEU A 244 -0.32 -13.57 30.05
N GLY A 245 0.62 -13.03 30.82
CA GLY A 245 0.85 -13.46 32.20
C GLY A 245 -0.40 -13.27 33.09
N GLN A 246 -1.03 -12.13 32.97
CA GLN A 246 -2.29 -11.85 33.72
C GLN A 246 -3.44 -12.76 33.29
N SER A 247 -3.59 -13.00 31.98
CA SER A 247 -4.61 -13.92 31.47
C SER A 247 -4.40 -15.36 31.98
N SER A 248 -3.16 -15.83 31.99
CA SER A 248 -2.83 -17.16 32.55
C SER A 248 -3.19 -17.26 34.03
N GLN A 249 -2.88 -16.24 34.82
CA GLN A 249 -3.27 -16.21 36.27
C GLN A 249 -4.77 -16.21 36.43
N ALA A 250 -5.52 -15.47 35.59
CA ALA A 250 -6.99 -15.46 35.63
C ALA A 250 -7.55 -16.84 35.26
N TYR A 251 -7.04 -17.51 34.24
CA TYR A 251 -7.47 -18.89 33.91
C TYR A 251 -7.19 -19.88 35.03
N GLU A 252 -6.04 -19.81 35.69
CA GLU A 252 -5.73 -20.65 36.85
C GLU A 252 -6.66 -20.37 38.05
N ALA A 253 -7.00 -19.09 38.27
CA ALA A 253 -7.94 -18.70 39.32
C ALA A 253 -9.33 -19.28 39.04
N VAL A 254 -9.87 -19.12 37.84
CA VAL A 254 -11.15 -19.70 37.40
C VAL A 254 -11.14 -21.22 37.57
N GLY A 255 -10.05 -21.89 37.18
CA GLY A 255 -9.90 -23.34 37.39
C GLY A 255 -9.97 -23.75 38.86
N ARG A 256 -9.31 -22.99 39.75
CA ARG A 256 -9.36 -23.23 41.20
C ARG A 256 -10.76 -23.02 41.79
N TYR A 257 -11.46 -21.94 41.42
CA TYR A 257 -12.82 -21.67 41.86
C TYR A 257 -13.81 -22.73 41.34
N THR A 258 -13.68 -23.15 40.09
CA THR A 258 -14.49 -24.21 39.51
C THR A 258 -14.31 -25.54 40.25
N ALA A 259 -13.06 -25.90 40.55
CA ALA A 259 -12.76 -27.12 41.32
C ALA A 259 -13.31 -27.05 42.77
N ALA A 260 -13.20 -25.89 43.43
CA ALA A 260 -13.75 -25.66 44.75
C ALA A 260 -15.29 -25.76 44.77
N ALA A 261 -15.95 -25.18 43.76
CA ALA A 261 -17.40 -25.28 43.62
C ALA A 261 -17.87 -26.72 43.39
N GLN A 262 -17.18 -27.49 42.58
CA GLN A 262 -17.47 -28.91 42.35
C GLN A 262 -17.27 -29.73 43.61
N TYR A 263 -16.22 -29.48 44.37
CA TYR A 263 -15.96 -30.16 45.64
C TYR A 263 -17.02 -29.85 46.70
N ALA A 264 -17.45 -28.58 46.85
CA ALA A 264 -18.51 -28.17 47.74
C ALA A 264 -19.84 -28.81 47.36
N ALA A 265 -20.19 -28.84 46.07
CA ALA A 265 -21.41 -29.50 45.58
C ALA A 265 -21.42 -31.00 45.87
N GLN A 266 -20.29 -31.70 45.73
CA GLN A 266 -20.16 -33.12 46.04
C GLN A 266 -20.38 -33.41 47.56
N LYS A 267 -20.05 -32.46 48.43
CA LYS A 267 -20.29 -32.54 49.87
C LYS A 267 -21.68 -32.10 50.29
N GLY A 268 -22.53 -31.69 49.36
CA GLY A 268 -23.87 -31.23 49.62
C GLY A 268 -23.96 -29.80 50.17
N ASP A 269 -22.87 -29.06 50.15
CA ASP A 269 -22.82 -27.65 50.55
C ASP A 269 -23.11 -26.77 49.33
N MET A 270 -24.41 -26.60 49.07
CA MET A 270 -24.91 -25.85 47.92
C MET A 270 -24.64 -24.36 48.05
N GLU A 271 -24.54 -23.81 49.25
CA GLU A 271 -24.25 -22.40 49.49
C GLU A 271 -22.78 -22.08 49.16
N ALA A 272 -21.85 -22.92 49.64
CA ALA A 272 -20.45 -22.81 49.32
C ALA A 272 -20.17 -23.06 47.82
N ALA A 273 -20.93 -23.95 47.17
CA ALA A 273 -20.82 -24.20 45.74
C ALA A 273 -21.26 -22.98 44.90
N GLN A 274 -22.31 -22.29 45.30
CA GLN A 274 -22.80 -21.06 44.66
C GLN A 274 -21.85 -19.89 44.87
N LEU A 275 -21.32 -19.70 46.09
CA LEU A 275 -20.33 -18.65 46.37
C LEU A 275 -19.02 -18.83 45.59
N ALA A 276 -18.62 -20.04 45.31
CA ALA A 276 -17.42 -20.32 44.51
C ALA A 276 -17.63 -20.16 42.99
N GLN A 277 -18.88 -19.99 42.54
CA GLN A 277 -19.23 -19.69 41.11
C GLN A 277 -19.59 -18.22 40.87
N ALA A 278 -19.86 -17.46 41.92
CA ALA A 278 -20.13 -16.02 41.84
C ALA A 278 -18.83 -15.20 41.82
#